data_de05ff473d8bc6dfa7a25e6bd9ee8cf5
#
_entry.id   de05ff473d8bc6dfa7a25e6bd9ee8cf5
#
_cell.length_a   1.000
_cell.length_b   1.000
_cell.length_c   1.000
_cell.angle_alpha   90.00
_cell.angle_beta   90.00
_cell.angle_gamma   90.00
#
_symmetry.space_group_name_H-M   'P 1'
#
loop_
_entity.id
_entity.type
_entity.pdbx_description
1 polymer ?
#
loop_
_entity_poly.entity_id
_entity_poly.type
_entity_poly.pdbx_seq_one_letter_code
_entity_poly.pdbx_strand_id
1 'polypeptide(L)'
;MSETRGIFVARLAMLIAPLAALPAFADETPSAAPVVPKDIKAYCLDFNWGPGGPNGFAQPGLWADADPAQHIAWYRAMGVNVIQTFCVSCNGYAWYKDGVVPEQPDLKHDFLPEVVKRAHAEGILALGYFCASANTRWGQTRPELSYGFPSEPHIPYTDEYLAYLDAAIRDAVSKTGIDGFMLDWLRMPTSRTSNGGRWLDCEKKLYVQLMGEPFPDEQDLPAAKMTEFGRRAVDRAWVVIRKAAKETNPNCIVWLTCCDIHDPHIANSRALKETDWLLNEAGDLQRTADAKKMIGPHTRLITCLADWNKQDPLQIVPAALKEGIGLYGFSKPSPDSLLPLEAMLACPVSQLNGDAKNIAVLARAFHGVSADATRTPDGRFVEPQK
;
A
#
# COMPACT_ATOMS: atom_id res chain seq x y z
N MET A 1 -31.73 -15.78 -40.69
CA MET A 1 -32.26 -16.40 -39.46
C MET A 1 -31.32 -16.08 -38.34
N SER A 2 -31.62 -15.02 -37.59
CA SER A 2 -30.78 -14.46 -36.53
C SER A 2 -31.52 -14.75 -35.21
N GLU A 3 -30.92 -15.60 -34.38
CA GLU A 3 -31.40 -15.83 -33.00
C GLU A 3 -30.80 -14.78 -32.06
N THR A 4 -31.64 -13.90 -31.61
CA THR A 4 -31.38 -12.95 -30.54
C THR A 4 -31.53 -13.65 -29.19
N ARG A 5 -30.41 -13.90 -28.50
CA ARG A 5 -30.43 -14.35 -27.09
C ARG A 5 -30.66 -13.17 -26.18
N GLY A 6 -31.85 -13.13 -25.58
CA GLY A 6 -32.24 -12.16 -24.58
C GLY A 6 -31.48 -12.38 -23.27
N ILE A 7 -30.82 -11.34 -22.77
CA ILE A 7 -30.18 -11.28 -21.44
C ILE A 7 -31.27 -10.94 -20.42
N PHE A 8 -31.61 -11.88 -19.55
CA PHE A 8 -32.46 -11.65 -18.40
C PHE A 8 -31.66 -10.89 -17.33
N VAL A 9 -31.90 -9.59 -17.21
CA VAL A 9 -31.43 -8.77 -16.09
C VAL A 9 -32.41 -8.94 -14.94
N ALA A 10 -32.06 -9.74 -13.95
CA ALA A 10 -32.83 -9.81 -12.70
C ALA A 10 -32.58 -8.50 -11.91
N ARG A 11 -33.60 -7.64 -11.86
CA ARG A 11 -33.62 -6.48 -10.97
C ARG A 11 -33.81 -6.97 -9.54
N LEU A 12 -32.74 -6.94 -8.75
CA LEU A 12 -32.81 -7.12 -7.30
C LEU A 12 -33.40 -5.82 -6.71
N ALA A 13 -34.62 -5.89 -6.22
CA ALA A 13 -35.25 -4.77 -5.51
C ALA A 13 -34.53 -4.58 -4.16
N MET A 14 -33.76 -3.51 -4.04
CA MET A 14 -33.21 -3.06 -2.75
C MET A 14 -34.35 -2.58 -1.87
N LEU A 15 -34.62 -3.34 -0.81
CA LEU A 15 -35.38 -2.82 0.35
C LEU A 15 -34.51 -1.80 1.06
N ILE A 16 -34.80 -0.52 0.84
CA ILE A 16 -34.20 0.60 1.58
C ILE A 16 -34.79 0.58 2.98
N ALA A 17 -34.07 0.02 3.94
CA ALA A 17 -34.37 0.28 5.35
C ALA A 17 -34.03 1.76 5.68
N PRO A 18 -34.82 2.45 6.49
CA PRO A 18 -34.51 3.83 6.84
C PRO A 18 -33.18 3.90 7.60
N LEU A 19 -32.27 4.71 7.09
CA LEU A 19 -31.01 5.04 7.74
C LEU A 19 -31.36 5.73 9.06
N ALA A 20 -31.08 5.07 10.18
CA ALA A 20 -31.09 5.75 11.49
C ALA A 20 -30.03 6.86 11.42
N ALA A 21 -30.44 8.10 11.69
CA ALA A 21 -29.57 9.25 11.73
C ALA A 21 -28.41 8.99 12.70
N LEU A 22 -27.21 8.92 12.18
CA LEU A 22 -25.99 8.86 13.00
C LEU A 22 -25.91 10.15 13.83
N PRO A 23 -25.55 10.09 15.11
CA PRO A 23 -25.40 11.30 15.93
C PRO A 23 -24.33 12.20 15.29
N ALA A 24 -24.61 13.50 15.20
CA ALA A 24 -23.65 14.52 14.80
C ALA A 24 -22.43 14.42 15.73
N PHE A 25 -21.26 14.21 15.16
CA PHE A 25 -20.02 14.25 15.93
C PHE A 25 -19.84 15.66 16.48
N ALA A 26 -19.86 15.79 17.81
CA ALA A 26 -19.43 17.01 18.49
C ALA A 26 -17.95 17.27 18.14
N ASP A 27 -17.55 18.54 18.15
CA ASP A 27 -16.15 18.98 17.98
C ASP A 27 -15.31 18.38 19.10
N GLU A 28 -14.80 17.16 18.87
CA GLU A 28 -13.95 16.46 19.84
C GLU A 28 -12.50 16.91 19.66
N THR A 29 -11.88 17.25 20.78
CA THR A 29 -10.41 17.42 20.91
C THR A 29 -9.70 16.29 20.13
N PRO A 30 -8.62 16.59 19.36
CA PRO A 30 -7.90 15.56 18.62
C PRO A 30 -7.53 14.40 19.56
N SER A 31 -8.02 13.19 19.24
CA SER A 31 -7.62 11.99 19.95
C SER A 31 -6.10 11.82 19.84
N ALA A 32 -5.44 11.50 20.95
CA ALA A 32 -4.01 11.18 20.90
C ALA A 32 -3.80 10.03 19.90
N ALA A 33 -2.70 10.12 19.10
CA ALA A 33 -2.36 9.07 18.14
C ALA A 33 -2.34 7.69 18.84
N PRO A 34 -2.91 6.64 18.20
CA PRO A 34 -2.94 5.31 18.79
C PRO A 34 -1.54 4.79 19.08
N VAL A 35 -1.40 4.01 20.13
CA VAL A 35 -0.15 3.33 20.44
C VAL A 35 0.09 2.22 19.42
N VAL A 36 1.34 2.09 18.96
CA VAL A 36 1.73 1.00 18.03
C VAL A 36 1.39 -0.35 18.66
N PRO A 37 0.50 -1.15 18.06
CA PRO A 37 0.06 -2.41 18.63
C PRO A 37 1.20 -3.43 18.71
N LYS A 38 1.17 -4.29 19.75
CA LYS A 38 2.10 -5.41 19.85
C LYS A 38 1.92 -6.35 18.66
N ASP A 39 0.70 -6.72 18.40
CA ASP A 39 0.31 -7.65 17.32
C ASP A 39 -0.25 -6.84 16.15
N ILE A 40 0.55 -6.67 15.11
CA ILE A 40 0.13 -5.91 13.93
C ILE A 40 -0.77 -6.78 13.06
N LYS A 41 -1.99 -6.29 12.80
CA LYS A 41 -2.93 -6.83 11.83
C LYS A 41 -3.26 -5.71 10.86
N ALA A 42 -2.54 -5.66 9.73
CA ALA A 42 -2.71 -4.62 8.73
C ALA A 42 -3.47 -5.13 7.50
N TYR A 43 -4.16 -4.24 6.82
CA TYR A 43 -4.81 -4.54 5.55
C TYR A 43 -4.79 -3.35 4.60
N CYS A 44 -4.79 -3.65 3.30
CA CYS A 44 -4.94 -2.68 2.22
C CYS A 44 -6.03 -3.11 1.23
N LEU A 45 -7.00 -2.25 1.02
CA LEU A 45 -7.83 -2.24 -0.19
C LEU A 45 -7.16 -1.28 -1.17
N ASP A 46 -6.49 -1.82 -2.20
CA ASP A 46 -5.48 -1.09 -2.97
C ASP A 46 -6.05 -0.30 -4.15
N PHE A 47 -6.36 0.96 -3.92
CA PHE A 47 -6.85 1.90 -4.91
C PHE A 47 -5.82 2.33 -5.98
N ASN A 48 -4.56 1.88 -5.92
CA ASN A 48 -3.64 2.06 -7.03
C ASN A 48 -4.06 1.29 -8.28
N TRP A 49 -4.82 0.20 -8.11
CA TRP A 49 -5.20 -0.67 -9.22
C TRP A 49 -6.55 -0.30 -9.81
N GLY A 50 -6.63 -0.44 -11.13
CA GLY A 50 -7.87 -0.20 -11.87
C GLY A 50 -7.63 0.04 -13.36
N PRO A 51 -8.70 0.11 -14.15
CA PRO A 51 -8.58 0.32 -15.59
C PRO A 51 -8.10 1.75 -15.91
N GLY A 52 -7.52 1.89 -17.09
CA GLY A 52 -7.26 3.17 -17.77
C GLY A 52 -5.91 3.80 -17.50
N GLY A 53 -5.17 3.40 -16.48
CA GLY A 53 -3.80 3.83 -16.25
C GLY A 53 -2.75 2.87 -16.81
N PRO A 54 -1.48 3.29 -16.88
CA PRO A 54 -0.39 2.43 -17.31
C PRO A 54 -0.10 1.35 -16.30
N ASN A 55 0.43 0.23 -16.77
CA ASN A 55 0.85 -0.90 -15.93
C ASN A 55 -0.26 -1.46 -15.00
N GLY A 56 -1.53 -1.24 -15.36
CA GLY A 56 -2.68 -1.64 -14.54
C GLY A 56 -2.99 -0.71 -13.37
N PHE A 57 -2.28 0.41 -13.24
CA PHE A 57 -2.61 1.43 -12.25
C PHE A 57 -3.95 2.10 -12.58
N ALA A 58 -4.64 2.54 -11.55
CA ALA A 58 -5.87 3.29 -11.70
C ALA A 58 -5.64 4.59 -12.47
N GLN A 59 -6.53 4.89 -13.43
CA GLN A 59 -6.53 6.20 -14.06
C GLN A 59 -6.77 7.29 -13.00
N PRO A 60 -6.28 8.52 -13.23
CA PRO A 60 -6.57 9.65 -12.35
C PRO A 60 -8.07 9.85 -12.14
N GLY A 61 -8.49 10.06 -10.89
CA GLY A 61 -9.89 10.23 -10.49
C GLY A 61 -10.68 8.94 -10.29
N LEU A 62 -10.16 7.77 -10.66
CA LEU A 62 -10.79 6.51 -10.31
C LEU A 62 -10.81 6.37 -8.78
N TRP A 63 -11.96 5.99 -8.20
CA TRP A 63 -12.21 5.90 -6.76
C TRP A 63 -12.23 7.25 -6.01
N ALA A 64 -12.25 8.40 -6.72
CA ALA A 64 -12.26 9.74 -6.10
C ALA A 64 -13.53 10.04 -5.28
N ASP A 65 -14.54 9.19 -5.39
CA ASP A 65 -15.77 9.24 -4.60
C ASP A 65 -15.77 8.32 -3.37
N ALA A 66 -14.65 7.66 -3.07
CA ALA A 66 -14.52 6.80 -1.89
C ALA A 66 -14.92 7.55 -0.62
N ASP A 67 -15.82 6.94 0.17
CA ASP A 67 -16.34 7.52 1.41
C ASP A 67 -15.49 7.10 2.61
N PRO A 68 -14.88 8.04 3.35
CA PRO A 68 -14.03 7.74 4.50
C PRO A 68 -14.74 6.95 5.61
N ALA A 69 -16.04 7.17 5.81
CA ALA A 69 -16.78 6.46 6.84
C ALA A 69 -17.03 5.00 6.46
N GLN A 70 -17.41 4.74 5.20
CA GLN A 70 -17.54 3.38 4.69
C GLN A 70 -16.20 2.65 4.69
N HIS A 71 -15.12 3.34 4.33
CA HIS A 71 -13.77 2.80 4.34
C HIS A 71 -13.38 2.32 5.75
N ILE A 72 -13.55 3.13 6.77
CA ILE A 72 -13.27 2.75 8.16
C ILE A 72 -14.19 1.64 8.66
N ALA A 73 -15.49 1.69 8.33
CA ALA A 73 -16.42 0.63 8.72
C ALA A 73 -16.00 -0.73 8.15
N TRP A 74 -15.51 -0.75 6.90
CA TRP A 74 -14.98 -1.95 6.26
C TRP A 74 -13.75 -2.50 6.99
N TYR A 75 -12.77 -1.64 7.32
CA TYR A 75 -11.55 -2.06 8.04
C TYR A 75 -11.83 -2.49 9.48
N ARG A 76 -12.77 -1.84 10.16
CA ARG A 76 -13.24 -2.28 11.48
C ARG A 76 -13.83 -3.69 11.42
N ALA A 77 -14.65 -3.97 10.41
CA ALA A 77 -15.23 -5.30 10.19
C ALA A 77 -14.16 -6.34 9.89
N MET A 78 -13.04 -5.96 9.23
CA MET A 78 -11.89 -6.82 8.98
C MET A 78 -11.16 -7.24 10.28
N GLY A 79 -11.28 -6.48 11.36
CA GLY A 79 -10.59 -6.78 12.62
C GLY A 79 -9.11 -6.37 12.62
N VAL A 80 -8.75 -5.36 11.80
CA VAL A 80 -7.41 -4.80 11.76
C VAL A 80 -7.19 -3.77 12.88
N ASN A 81 -5.94 -3.55 13.23
CA ASN A 81 -5.50 -2.47 14.10
C ASN A 81 -4.52 -1.50 13.39
N VAL A 82 -4.25 -1.77 12.12
CA VAL A 82 -3.48 -0.91 11.23
C VAL A 82 -4.17 -0.92 9.87
N ILE A 83 -4.46 0.24 9.32
CA ILE A 83 -4.85 0.38 7.92
C ILE A 83 -3.70 0.94 7.12
N GLN A 84 -3.49 0.40 5.94
CA GLN A 84 -2.70 1.03 4.90
C GLN A 84 -3.68 1.55 3.85
N THR A 85 -3.59 2.85 3.60
CA THR A 85 -4.43 3.54 2.63
C THR A 85 -3.58 4.51 1.81
N PHE A 86 -4.18 5.34 0.95
CA PHE A 86 -3.40 6.09 -0.03
C PHE A 86 -3.10 7.51 0.45
N CYS A 87 -1.84 7.88 0.27
CA CYS A 87 -1.35 9.23 0.43
C CYS A 87 -1.06 9.87 -0.94
N VAL A 88 -0.12 9.28 -1.68
CA VAL A 88 0.15 9.60 -3.08
C VAL A 88 0.20 8.29 -3.86
N SER A 89 -0.76 8.11 -4.76
CA SER A 89 -0.85 6.90 -5.60
C SER A 89 0.22 6.86 -6.68
N CYS A 90 0.42 5.68 -7.28
CA CYS A 90 1.34 5.49 -8.42
C CYS A 90 0.97 6.33 -9.64
N ASN A 91 -0.30 6.75 -9.78
CA ASN A 91 -0.73 7.70 -10.80
C ASN A 91 -0.22 9.14 -10.56
N GLY A 92 0.35 9.44 -9.39
CA GLY A 92 0.98 10.70 -9.05
C GLY A 92 0.05 11.78 -8.48
N TYR A 93 -1.12 11.38 -7.97
CA TYR A 93 -2.09 12.27 -7.34
C TYR A 93 -2.28 11.94 -5.86
N ALA A 94 -2.53 12.98 -5.05
CA ALA A 94 -2.76 12.87 -3.61
C ALA A 94 -4.22 12.53 -3.28
N TRP A 95 -4.42 11.91 -2.13
CA TRP A 95 -5.73 11.60 -1.56
C TRP A 95 -6.13 12.56 -0.42
N TYR A 96 -5.53 13.74 -0.44
CA TYR A 96 -5.84 14.86 0.44
C TYR A 96 -5.79 16.16 -0.37
N LYS A 97 -6.50 17.17 0.12
CA LYS A 97 -6.68 18.45 -0.59
C LYS A 97 -5.59 19.47 -0.23
N ASP A 98 -5.42 20.45 -1.10
CA ASP A 98 -4.56 21.61 -0.89
C ASP A 98 -3.09 21.26 -0.58
N GLY A 99 -2.61 20.10 -1.04
CA GLY A 99 -1.23 19.66 -0.88
C GLY A 99 -0.27 20.18 -1.95
N VAL A 100 1.03 19.92 -1.75
CA VAL A 100 2.06 20.19 -2.78
C VAL A 100 1.93 19.20 -3.95
N VAL A 101 1.36 18.02 -3.71
CA VAL A 101 0.97 17.07 -4.74
C VAL A 101 -0.47 17.34 -5.13
N PRO A 102 -0.79 17.52 -6.41
CA PRO A 102 -2.18 17.70 -6.83
C PRO A 102 -3.06 16.54 -6.37
N GLU A 103 -4.24 16.88 -5.87
CA GLU A 103 -5.24 15.91 -5.46
C GLU A 103 -5.80 15.11 -6.63
N GLN A 104 -6.35 13.92 -6.37
CA GLN A 104 -7.06 13.12 -7.37
C GLN A 104 -8.14 13.99 -8.04
N PRO A 105 -8.25 13.94 -9.38
CA PRO A 105 -9.34 14.63 -10.07
C PRO A 105 -10.69 14.23 -9.47
N ASP A 106 -11.54 15.22 -9.26
CA ASP A 106 -12.90 15.05 -8.71
C ASP A 106 -12.96 14.43 -7.29
N LEU A 107 -11.87 14.53 -6.51
CA LEU A 107 -11.83 14.04 -5.13
C LEU A 107 -12.94 14.69 -4.28
N LYS A 108 -13.94 13.89 -3.89
CA LYS A 108 -15.13 14.40 -3.19
C LYS A 108 -14.83 14.79 -1.75
N HIS A 109 -14.10 13.95 -1.05
CA HIS A 109 -13.73 14.14 0.36
C HIS A 109 -12.28 14.59 0.48
N ASP A 110 -11.91 15.24 1.56
CA ASP A 110 -10.52 15.30 1.99
C ASP A 110 -10.17 13.95 2.61
N PHE A 111 -10.00 12.95 1.71
CA PHE A 111 -10.14 11.54 2.05
C PHE A 111 -9.18 11.10 3.15
N LEU A 112 -7.87 11.34 2.97
CA LEU A 112 -6.88 10.79 3.89
C LEU A 112 -6.97 11.38 5.30
N PRO A 113 -7.08 12.72 5.51
CA PRO A 113 -7.26 13.28 6.86
C PRO A 113 -8.54 12.79 7.54
N GLU A 114 -9.65 12.63 6.79
CA GLU A 114 -10.88 12.10 7.34
C GLU A 114 -10.76 10.62 7.73
N VAL A 115 -10.06 9.82 6.92
CA VAL A 115 -9.74 8.41 7.24
C VAL A 115 -8.89 8.34 8.52
N VAL A 116 -7.84 9.15 8.62
CA VAL A 116 -6.97 9.19 9.81
C VAL A 116 -7.75 9.54 11.07
N LYS A 117 -8.53 10.62 11.02
CA LYS A 117 -9.38 11.04 12.16
C LYS A 117 -10.30 9.92 12.64
N ARG A 118 -10.97 9.23 11.70
CA ARG A 118 -11.89 8.14 12.03
C ARG A 118 -11.17 6.89 12.53
N ALA A 119 -10.03 6.54 11.93
CA ALA A 119 -9.20 5.42 12.38
C ALA A 119 -8.73 5.63 13.83
N HIS A 120 -8.25 6.83 14.15
CA HIS A 120 -7.81 7.17 15.51
C HIS A 120 -8.95 7.10 16.53
N ALA A 121 -10.17 7.49 16.16
CA ALA A 121 -11.33 7.35 17.03
C ALA A 121 -11.68 5.89 17.37
N GLU A 122 -11.29 4.95 16.51
CA GLU A 122 -11.43 3.50 16.71
C GLU A 122 -10.15 2.84 17.30
N GLY A 123 -9.13 3.62 17.62
CA GLY A 123 -7.84 3.10 18.12
C GLY A 123 -7.00 2.38 17.05
N ILE A 124 -7.23 2.65 15.78
CA ILE A 124 -6.57 2.04 14.63
C ILE A 124 -5.49 3.00 14.11
N LEU A 125 -4.27 2.49 13.86
CA LEU A 125 -3.22 3.25 13.18
C LEU A 125 -3.56 3.41 11.70
N ALA A 126 -3.30 4.60 11.15
CA ALA A 126 -3.48 4.91 9.74
C ALA A 126 -2.14 5.23 9.08
N LEU A 127 -1.69 4.35 8.19
CA LEU A 127 -0.48 4.52 7.39
C LEU A 127 -0.85 4.87 5.95
N GLY A 128 -0.19 5.91 5.42
CA GLY A 128 -0.31 6.28 4.02
C GLY A 128 0.46 5.32 3.11
N TYR A 129 0.36 5.53 1.80
CA TYR A 129 1.15 4.83 0.79
C TYR A 129 1.90 5.84 -0.07
N PHE A 130 3.20 5.58 -0.27
CA PHE A 130 4.02 6.30 -1.22
C PHE A 130 4.72 5.33 -2.17
N CYS A 131 4.69 5.65 -3.45
CA CYS A 131 5.46 4.98 -4.47
C CYS A 131 6.77 5.74 -4.71
N ALA A 132 7.92 5.11 -4.40
CA ALA A 132 9.20 5.81 -4.45
C ALA A 132 9.66 6.12 -5.87
N SER A 133 9.55 5.17 -6.82
CA SER A 133 10.09 5.31 -8.17
C SER A 133 9.07 5.30 -9.28
N ALA A 134 7.78 5.06 -9.00
CA ALA A 134 6.71 5.10 -9.99
C ALA A 134 5.75 6.25 -9.70
N ASN A 135 5.73 7.24 -10.57
CA ASN A 135 4.85 8.40 -10.51
C ASN A 135 4.48 8.85 -11.91
N THR A 136 3.33 8.37 -12.37
CA THR A 136 2.85 8.59 -13.74
C THR A 136 2.78 10.07 -14.11
N ARG A 137 2.12 10.88 -13.29
CA ARG A 137 1.92 12.31 -13.55
C ARG A 137 3.25 13.08 -13.56
N TRP A 138 4.10 12.84 -12.58
CA TRP A 138 5.40 13.51 -12.50
C TRP A 138 6.25 13.18 -13.73
N GLY A 139 6.33 11.91 -14.11
CA GLY A 139 7.07 11.45 -15.27
C GLY A 139 6.52 11.98 -16.60
N GLN A 140 5.18 12.09 -16.74
CA GLN A 140 4.56 12.67 -17.95
C GLN A 140 4.91 14.15 -18.12
N THR A 141 5.06 14.88 -17.05
CA THR A 141 5.42 16.31 -17.09
C THR A 141 6.92 16.54 -17.24
N ARG A 142 7.75 15.50 -17.13
CA ARG A 142 9.22 15.53 -17.21
C ARG A 142 9.76 14.29 -17.94
N PRO A 143 9.45 14.16 -19.24
CA PRO A 143 9.80 12.96 -20.00
C PRO A 143 11.32 12.74 -20.12
N GLU A 144 12.13 13.79 -20.01
CA GLU A 144 13.58 13.72 -20.02
C GLU A 144 14.19 13.18 -18.71
N LEU A 145 13.39 13.13 -17.64
CA LEU A 145 13.80 12.63 -16.31
C LEU A 145 13.11 11.32 -15.92
N SER A 146 12.33 10.74 -16.81
CA SER A 146 11.54 9.54 -16.55
C SER A 146 11.63 8.54 -17.68
N TYR A 147 11.71 7.26 -17.34
CA TYR A 147 11.44 6.17 -18.27
C TYR A 147 9.92 6.06 -18.49
N GLY A 148 9.37 6.96 -19.30
CA GLY A 148 7.93 7.08 -19.51
C GLY A 148 7.31 5.91 -20.28
N PHE A 149 6.04 5.94 -20.28
CA PHE A 149 5.00 5.18 -20.96
C PHE A 149 5.40 4.35 -22.20
N PRO A 150 4.71 3.21 -22.44
CA PRO A 150 3.51 2.73 -21.77
C PRO A 150 3.78 1.69 -20.66
N SER A 151 5.01 1.27 -20.48
CA SER A 151 5.36 0.27 -19.50
C SER A 151 5.63 0.85 -18.11
N GLU A 152 6.58 0.63 -17.38
CA GLU A 152 6.75 1.12 -16.02
C GLU A 152 7.14 2.60 -16.00
N PRO A 153 6.34 3.51 -15.37
CA PRO A 153 6.70 4.90 -15.17
C PRO A 153 7.80 4.96 -14.10
N HIS A 154 9.01 4.60 -14.48
CA HIS A 154 10.14 4.57 -13.57
C HIS A 154 10.93 5.88 -13.62
N ILE A 155 11.21 6.44 -12.46
CA ILE A 155 11.89 7.71 -12.31
C ILE A 155 13.21 7.50 -11.58
N PRO A 156 14.36 7.82 -12.21
CA PRO A 156 15.64 7.81 -11.54
C PRO A 156 15.70 8.81 -10.38
N TYR A 157 16.40 8.48 -9.31
CA TYR A 157 16.51 9.29 -8.09
C TYR A 157 17.46 10.50 -8.27
N THR A 158 17.14 11.34 -9.26
CA THR A 158 17.82 12.62 -9.49
C THR A 158 17.57 13.61 -8.36
N ASP A 159 18.36 14.69 -8.28
CA ASP A 159 18.17 15.74 -7.26
C ASP A 159 16.76 16.33 -7.35
N GLU A 160 16.25 16.55 -8.55
CA GLU A 160 14.93 17.13 -8.77
C GLU A 160 13.81 16.21 -8.27
N TYR A 161 13.91 14.91 -8.57
CA TYR A 161 12.90 13.96 -8.11
C TYR A 161 12.97 13.74 -6.60
N LEU A 162 14.17 13.73 -6.02
CA LEU A 162 14.33 13.64 -4.57
C LEU A 162 13.81 14.88 -3.84
N ALA A 163 13.98 16.08 -4.41
CA ALA A 163 13.37 17.30 -3.87
C ALA A 163 11.83 17.22 -3.88
N TYR A 164 11.24 16.65 -4.94
CA TYR A 164 9.81 16.39 -5.00
C TYR A 164 9.37 15.40 -3.92
N LEU A 165 10.08 14.28 -3.74
CA LEU A 165 9.74 13.29 -2.70
C LEU A 165 9.84 13.88 -1.29
N ASP A 166 10.90 14.66 -1.00
CA ASP A 166 11.04 15.35 0.28
C ASP A 166 9.84 16.27 0.56
N ALA A 167 9.49 17.12 -0.40
CA ALA A 167 8.36 18.03 -0.26
C ALA A 167 7.02 17.30 -0.09
N ALA A 168 6.77 16.26 -0.90
CA ALA A 168 5.54 15.49 -0.86
C ALA A 168 5.36 14.75 0.47
N ILE A 169 6.43 14.15 1.00
CA ILE A 169 6.38 13.41 2.28
C ILE A 169 6.17 14.38 3.44
N ARG A 170 6.91 15.50 3.49
CA ARG A 170 6.74 16.52 4.54
C ARG A 170 5.32 17.09 4.56
N ASP A 171 4.81 17.44 3.40
CA ASP A 171 3.45 17.96 3.25
C ASP A 171 2.41 16.94 3.73
N ALA A 172 2.48 15.71 3.24
CA ALA A 172 1.55 14.66 3.63
C ALA A 172 1.57 14.38 5.14
N VAL A 173 2.75 14.16 5.73
CA VAL A 173 2.89 13.86 7.16
C VAL A 173 2.37 15.02 8.01
N SER A 174 2.62 16.27 7.62
CA SER A 174 2.18 17.45 8.39
C SER A 174 0.68 17.73 8.27
N LYS A 175 0.09 17.50 7.07
CA LYS A 175 -1.30 17.89 6.80
C LYS A 175 -2.33 16.83 7.16
N THR A 176 -1.97 15.56 7.02
CA THR A 176 -2.96 14.48 7.09
C THR A 176 -3.03 13.81 8.46
N GLY A 177 -1.98 13.97 9.28
CA GLY A 177 -1.90 13.34 10.60
C GLY A 177 -1.65 11.82 10.55
N ILE A 178 -1.19 11.26 9.42
CA ILE A 178 -0.83 9.84 9.32
C ILE A 178 0.22 9.44 10.35
N ASP A 179 0.10 8.22 10.89
CA ASP A 179 1.07 7.66 11.84
C ASP A 179 2.37 7.21 11.18
N GLY A 180 2.34 7.09 9.85
CA GLY A 180 3.45 6.69 9.02
C GLY A 180 3.01 6.39 7.60
N PHE A 181 3.87 5.77 6.83
CA PHE A 181 3.53 5.36 5.46
C PHE A 181 4.29 4.10 5.04
N MET A 182 3.64 3.31 4.17
CA MET A 182 4.30 2.26 3.42
C MET A 182 5.01 2.89 2.22
N LEU A 183 6.31 2.61 2.09
CA LEU A 183 7.15 3.00 0.97
C LEU A 183 7.31 1.80 0.05
N ASP A 184 6.79 1.92 -1.15
CA ASP A 184 6.85 0.89 -2.18
C ASP A 184 7.68 1.35 -3.39
N TRP A 185 8.05 0.42 -4.26
CA TRP A 185 8.85 0.67 -5.47
C TRP A 185 10.20 1.37 -5.19
N LEU A 186 10.81 1.14 -4.03
CA LEU A 186 12.14 1.65 -3.72
C LEU A 186 13.19 0.83 -4.46
N ARG A 187 13.32 1.07 -5.74
CA ARG A 187 14.22 0.33 -6.64
C ARG A 187 14.69 1.20 -7.80
N MET A 188 15.71 0.74 -8.51
CA MET A 188 16.13 1.30 -9.80
C MET A 188 15.56 0.46 -10.96
N PRO A 189 15.47 1.02 -12.18
CA PRO A 189 15.05 0.28 -13.35
C PRO A 189 15.92 -0.95 -13.57
N THR A 190 15.30 -2.11 -13.70
CA THR A 190 15.98 -3.34 -14.13
C THR A 190 15.97 -3.48 -15.66
N SER A 191 15.05 -2.79 -16.32
CA SER A 191 14.85 -2.76 -17.76
C SER A 191 14.61 -1.33 -18.23
N ARG A 192 15.12 -0.98 -19.39
CA ARG A 192 14.95 0.33 -20.05
C ARG A 192 14.22 0.20 -21.37
N THR A 193 13.41 -0.84 -21.52
CA THR A 193 12.70 -1.15 -22.77
C THR A 193 11.79 -0.03 -23.24
N SER A 194 11.18 0.73 -22.32
CA SER A 194 10.37 1.89 -22.62
C SER A 194 11.14 3.02 -23.33
N ASN A 195 12.46 3.07 -23.17
CA ASN A 195 13.36 4.00 -23.87
C ASN A 195 14.23 3.29 -24.92
N GLY A 196 13.74 2.20 -25.51
CA GLY A 196 14.48 1.43 -26.52
C GLY A 196 15.78 0.81 -25.99
N GLY A 197 15.84 0.50 -24.69
CA GLY A 197 17.00 -0.07 -24.02
C GLY A 197 18.08 0.95 -23.62
N ARG A 198 17.89 2.23 -23.93
CA ARG A 198 18.89 3.28 -23.69
C ARG A 198 18.73 3.93 -22.32
N TRP A 199 19.85 4.32 -21.73
CA TRP A 199 19.88 5.10 -20.52
C TRP A 199 19.48 6.56 -20.75
N LEU A 200 18.73 7.14 -19.80
CA LEU A 200 18.45 8.58 -19.81
C LEU A 200 19.72 9.36 -19.48
N ASP A 201 19.88 10.55 -20.07
CA ASP A 201 21.02 11.41 -19.80
C ASP A 201 21.11 11.83 -18.31
N CYS A 202 19.95 12.02 -17.66
CA CYS A 202 19.89 12.31 -16.25
C CYS A 202 20.39 11.12 -15.38
N GLU A 203 20.11 9.88 -15.80
CA GLU A 203 20.59 8.68 -15.10
C GLU A 203 22.09 8.46 -15.32
N LYS A 204 22.62 8.75 -16.52
CA LYS A 204 24.06 8.75 -16.78
C LYS A 204 24.80 9.76 -15.89
N LYS A 205 24.25 10.96 -15.75
CA LYS A 205 24.78 11.98 -14.81
C LYS A 205 24.74 11.50 -13.36
N LEU A 206 23.61 10.89 -12.97
CA LEU A 206 23.46 10.31 -11.64
C LEU A 206 24.48 9.20 -11.38
N TYR A 207 24.78 8.36 -12.38
CA TYR A 207 25.83 7.36 -12.29
C TYR A 207 27.20 8.00 -11.99
N VAL A 208 27.60 9.02 -12.77
CA VAL A 208 28.86 9.74 -12.52
C VAL A 208 28.92 10.32 -11.11
N GLN A 209 27.81 10.91 -10.65
CA GLN A 209 27.72 11.48 -9.31
C GLN A 209 27.87 10.44 -8.19
N LEU A 210 27.24 9.27 -8.35
CA LEU A 210 27.24 8.24 -7.30
C LEU A 210 28.45 7.33 -7.35
N MET A 211 28.97 7.03 -8.55
CA MET A 211 30.09 6.12 -8.71
C MET A 211 31.45 6.82 -8.68
N GLY A 212 31.50 8.14 -8.94
CA GLY A 212 32.74 8.91 -8.97
C GLY A 212 33.63 8.63 -10.18
N GLU A 213 33.06 8.02 -11.24
CA GLU A 213 33.74 7.68 -12.48
C GLU A 213 32.86 8.03 -13.69
N PRO A 214 33.46 8.23 -14.90
CA PRO A 214 32.69 8.45 -16.12
C PRO A 214 31.71 7.30 -16.37
N PHE A 215 30.54 7.62 -16.91
CA PHE A 215 29.61 6.60 -17.36
C PHE A 215 30.24 5.80 -18.52
N PRO A 216 30.36 4.47 -18.45
CA PRO A 216 30.94 3.68 -19.51
C PRO A 216 29.99 3.60 -20.70
N ASP A 217 30.44 3.01 -21.83
CA ASP A 217 29.52 2.68 -22.91
C ASP A 217 28.42 1.74 -22.40
N GLU A 218 27.16 1.96 -22.82
CA GLU A 218 26.00 1.23 -22.31
C GLU A 218 26.14 -0.30 -22.47
N GLN A 219 26.85 -0.72 -23.53
CA GLN A 219 27.09 -2.13 -23.83
C GLN A 219 28.16 -2.77 -22.93
N ASP A 220 29.02 -1.94 -22.32
CA ASP A 220 30.19 -2.40 -21.56
C ASP A 220 30.00 -2.27 -20.04
N LEU A 221 28.80 -1.87 -19.58
CA LEU A 221 28.55 -1.69 -18.16
C LEU A 221 28.46 -3.04 -17.43
N PRO A 222 29.44 -3.39 -16.58
CA PRO A 222 29.44 -4.65 -15.87
C PRO A 222 28.24 -4.77 -14.91
N ALA A 223 27.63 -5.94 -14.82
CA ALA A 223 26.49 -6.20 -13.94
C ALA A 223 26.75 -5.82 -12.48
N ALA A 224 27.97 -6.06 -11.98
CA ALA A 224 28.36 -5.68 -10.62
C ALA A 224 28.35 -4.16 -10.41
N LYS A 225 28.77 -3.37 -11.38
CA LYS A 225 28.70 -1.89 -11.31
C LYS A 225 27.27 -1.39 -11.39
N MET A 226 26.44 -2.03 -12.21
CA MET A 226 25.02 -1.70 -12.31
C MET A 226 24.30 -1.98 -10.98
N THR A 227 24.59 -3.10 -10.34
CA THR A 227 24.08 -3.43 -9.01
C THR A 227 24.54 -2.41 -7.96
N GLU A 228 25.84 -2.07 -7.95
CA GLU A 228 26.37 -1.09 -6.99
C GLU A 228 25.78 0.31 -7.20
N PHE A 229 25.65 0.74 -8.45
CA PHE A 229 24.96 1.99 -8.78
C PHE A 229 23.51 1.99 -8.27
N GLY A 230 22.76 0.93 -8.56
CA GLY A 230 21.37 0.80 -8.11
C GLY A 230 21.26 0.85 -6.59
N ARG A 231 22.14 0.15 -5.87
CA ARG A 231 22.17 0.17 -4.41
C ARG A 231 22.50 1.57 -3.86
N ARG A 232 23.47 2.29 -4.42
CA ARG A 232 23.78 3.67 -4.01
C ARG A 232 22.63 4.63 -4.29
N ALA A 233 21.92 4.45 -5.41
CA ALA A 233 20.76 5.25 -5.74
C ALA A 233 19.58 5.00 -4.77
N VAL A 234 19.35 3.75 -4.41
CA VAL A 234 18.36 3.35 -3.38
C VAL A 234 18.73 3.95 -2.02
N ASP A 235 19.98 3.82 -1.59
CA ASP A 235 20.45 4.39 -0.31
C ASP A 235 20.31 5.91 -0.28
N ARG A 236 20.58 6.58 -1.39
CA ARG A 236 20.39 8.03 -1.54
C ARG A 236 18.92 8.42 -1.38
N ALA A 237 18.02 7.74 -2.07
CA ALA A 237 16.59 7.99 -1.97
C ALA A 237 16.08 7.73 -0.54
N TRP A 238 16.51 6.63 0.07
CA TRP A 238 16.17 6.29 1.44
C TRP A 238 16.52 7.39 2.44
N VAL A 239 17.75 7.93 2.34
CA VAL A 239 18.20 9.01 3.23
C VAL A 239 17.28 10.23 3.17
N VAL A 240 16.88 10.64 1.96
CA VAL A 240 15.98 11.79 1.77
C VAL A 240 14.60 11.49 2.32
N ILE A 241 14.02 10.35 1.95
CA ILE A 241 12.67 9.93 2.35
C ILE A 241 12.56 9.82 3.88
N ARG A 242 13.52 9.09 4.49
CA ARG A 242 13.52 8.90 5.94
C ARG A 242 13.73 10.20 6.69
N LYS A 243 14.61 11.06 6.20
CA LYS A 243 14.86 12.40 6.76
C LYS A 243 13.57 13.24 6.70
N ALA A 244 12.91 13.31 5.55
CA ALA A 244 11.67 14.05 5.39
C ALA A 244 10.60 13.59 6.40
N ALA A 245 10.42 12.27 6.55
CA ALA A 245 9.48 11.70 7.49
C ALA A 245 9.80 12.05 8.95
N LYS A 246 11.04 11.75 9.38
CA LYS A 246 11.44 11.84 10.80
C LYS A 246 11.67 13.28 11.30
N GLU A 247 12.05 14.21 10.42
CA GLU A 247 12.13 15.62 10.78
C GLU A 247 10.76 16.29 10.88
N THR A 248 9.78 15.81 10.12
CA THR A 248 8.40 16.31 10.18
C THR A 248 7.67 15.73 11.40
N ASN A 249 7.79 14.43 11.62
CA ASN A 249 7.27 13.75 12.79
C ASN A 249 8.25 12.64 13.23
N PRO A 250 8.98 12.79 14.35
CA PRO A 250 9.94 11.78 14.83
C PRO A 250 9.33 10.40 15.04
N ASN A 251 8.02 10.33 15.30
CA ASN A 251 7.28 9.08 15.51
C ASN A 251 6.72 8.49 14.20
N CYS A 252 6.86 9.18 13.06
CA CYS A 252 6.38 8.70 11.77
C CYS A 252 6.98 7.32 11.44
N ILE A 253 6.13 6.32 11.28
CA ILE A 253 6.55 4.95 10.93
C ILE A 253 6.89 4.91 9.43
N VAL A 254 8.12 4.54 9.09
CA VAL A 254 8.52 4.26 7.72
C VAL A 254 8.50 2.75 7.51
N TRP A 255 7.54 2.28 6.74
CA TRP A 255 7.31 0.87 6.46
C TRP A 255 7.80 0.55 5.05
N LEU A 256 8.91 -0.14 4.93
CA LEU A 256 9.42 -0.60 3.64
C LEU A 256 8.67 -1.84 3.19
N THR A 257 8.14 -1.83 1.98
CA THR A 257 7.76 -3.04 1.26
C THR A 257 8.72 -3.29 0.10
N CYS A 258 9.05 -4.54 -0.15
CA CYS A 258 9.90 -4.96 -1.26
C CYS A 258 9.44 -6.32 -1.78
N CYS A 259 9.56 -6.50 -3.10
CA CYS A 259 9.20 -7.77 -3.74
C CYS A 259 10.09 -8.92 -3.23
N ASP A 260 11.38 -8.67 -3.01
CA ASP A 260 12.31 -9.64 -2.43
C ASP A 260 13.41 -8.90 -1.65
N ILE A 261 13.62 -9.27 -0.39
CA ILE A 261 14.72 -8.74 0.44
C ILE A 261 16.11 -9.14 -0.07
N HIS A 262 16.19 -10.12 -0.95
CA HIS A 262 17.42 -10.54 -1.62
C HIS A 262 17.67 -9.80 -2.95
N ASP A 263 16.77 -8.89 -3.36
CA ASP A 263 17.04 -8.01 -4.50
C ASP A 263 18.39 -7.32 -4.30
N PRO A 264 19.30 -7.35 -5.31
CA PRO A 264 20.66 -6.83 -5.16
C PRO A 264 20.74 -5.35 -4.77
N HIS A 265 19.73 -4.56 -5.08
CA HIS A 265 19.67 -3.14 -4.71
C HIS A 265 19.17 -2.94 -3.27
N ILE A 266 18.38 -3.88 -2.73
CA ILE A 266 17.80 -3.85 -1.39
C ILE A 266 18.68 -4.58 -0.39
N ALA A 267 19.21 -5.74 -0.76
CA ALA A 267 20.08 -6.54 0.10
C ALA A 267 21.28 -5.69 0.60
N ASN A 268 21.47 -5.63 1.91
CA ASN A 268 22.46 -4.81 2.59
C ASN A 268 22.33 -3.28 2.41
N SER A 269 21.23 -2.78 1.83
CA SER A 269 20.95 -1.35 1.75
C SER A 269 20.72 -0.74 3.14
N ARG A 270 20.86 0.58 3.22
CA ARG A 270 20.44 1.34 4.42
C ARG A 270 18.95 1.21 4.68
N ALA A 271 18.13 1.17 3.63
CA ALA A 271 16.68 1.00 3.75
C ALA A 271 16.33 -0.25 4.54
N LEU A 272 16.96 -1.39 4.23
CA LEU A 272 16.72 -2.65 4.93
C LEU A 272 17.20 -2.62 6.40
N LYS A 273 18.25 -1.83 6.71
CA LYS A 273 18.81 -1.72 8.07
C LYS A 273 18.11 -0.72 8.97
N GLU A 274 17.50 0.32 8.39
CA GLU A 274 17.01 1.49 9.11
C GLU A 274 15.48 1.62 9.09
N THR A 275 14.76 0.77 8.34
CA THR A 275 13.30 0.81 8.28
C THR A 275 12.69 0.46 9.63
N ASP A 276 11.56 1.12 9.98
CA ASP A 276 10.82 0.80 11.20
C ASP A 276 10.05 -0.53 11.06
N TRP A 277 9.41 -0.74 9.89
CA TRP A 277 8.68 -1.97 9.56
C TRP A 277 9.12 -2.49 8.19
N LEU A 278 9.14 -3.81 8.04
CA LEU A 278 9.50 -4.47 6.78
C LEU A 278 8.43 -5.50 6.38
N LEU A 279 7.93 -5.37 5.15
CA LEU A 279 7.16 -6.37 4.44
C LEU A 279 8.00 -6.97 3.31
N ASN A 280 8.20 -8.29 3.32
CA ASN A 280 8.73 -9.02 2.17
C ASN A 280 7.57 -9.68 1.42
N GLU A 281 7.19 -9.10 0.28
CA GLU A 281 6.01 -9.55 -0.48
C GLU A 281 6.15 -10.95 -1.07
N ALA A 282 7.36 -11.32 -1.49
CA ALA A 282 7.65 -12.65 -2.02
C ALA A 282 7.87 -13.71 -0.92
N GLY A 283 7.90 -13.28 0.34
CA GLY A 283 8.21 -14.14 1.48
C GLY A 283 7.00 -14.82 2.07
N ASP A 284 7.10 -16.12 2.31
CA ASP A 284 6.26 -16.82 3.26
C ASP A 284 6.70 -16.51 4.71
N LEU A 285 5.97 -17.07 5.69
CA LEU A 285 6.28 -16.84 7.11
C LEU A 285 7.72 -17.23 7.47
N GLN A 286 8.24 -18.35 6.92
CA GLN A 286 9.60 -18.80 7.21
C GLN A 286 10.65 -17.83 6.63
N ARG A 287 10.49 -17.43 5.38
CA ARG A 287 11.38 -16.43 4.74
C ARG A 287 11.32 -15.09 5.44
N THR A 288 10.13 -14.69 5.91
CA THR A 288 9.96 -13.48 6.72
C THR A 288 10.73 -13.60 8.03
N ALA A 289 10.65 -14.73 8.73
CA ALA A 289 11.41 -14.97 9.95
C ALA A 289 12.94 -14.95 9.71
N ASP A 290 13.40 -15.51 8.59
CA ASP A 290 14.83 -15.51 8.22
C ASP A 290 15.36 -14.09 7.93
N ALA A 291 14.50 -13.17 7.55
CA ALA A 291 14.86 -11.76 7.34
C ALA A 291 15.41 -11.08 8.62
N LYS A 292 15.14 -11.62 9.81
CA LYS A 292 15.69 -11.11 11.10
C LYS A 292 17.22 -10.94 11.07
N LYS A 293 17.92 -11.72 10.25
CA LYS A 293 19.38 -11.66 10.11
C LYS A 293 19.88 -10.50 9.25
N MET A 294 18.98 -9.91 8.44
CA MET A 294 19.29 -8.91 7.42
C MET A 294 18.90 -7.49 7.81
N ILE A 295 17.97 -7.35 8.73
CA ILE A 295 17.35 -6.09 9.13
C ILE A 295 18.02 -5.43 10.33
N GLY A 296 17.58 -4.21 10.67
CA GLY A 296 17.96 -3.53 11.90
C GLY A 296 17.33 -4.17 13.16
N PRO A 297 17.91 -3.93 14.34
CA PRO A 297 17.47 -4.56 15.59
C PRO A 297 16.08 -4.10 16.06
N HIS A 298 15.60 -2.95 15.58
CA HIS A 298 14.31 -2.37 15.95
C HIS A 298 13.24 -2.55 14.87
N THR A 299 13.59 -3.13 13.72
CA THR A 299 12.67 -3.35 12.61
C THR A 299 11.64 -4.41 12.97
N ARG A 300 10.37 -4.10 12.80
CA ARG A 300 9.28 -5.08 12.94
C ARG A 300 9.04 -5.77 11.60
N LEU A 301 9.01 -7.09 11.64
CA LEU A 301 8.70 -7.91 10.47
C LEU A 301 7.21 -8.09 10.31
N ILE A 302 6.76 -8.07 9.06
CA ILE A 302 5.37 -8.28 8.66
C ILE A 302 5.36 -9.31 7.53
N THR A 303 4.54 -10.36 7.66
CA THR A 303 4.33 -11.36 6.61
C THR A 303 3.16 -10.97 5.71
N CYS A 304 3.28 -11.29 4.42
CA CYS A 304 2.26 -11.00 3.42
C CYS A 304 1.26 -12.15 3.30
N LEU A 305 -0.01 -11.83 3.38
CA LEU A 305 -1.14 -12.77 3.22
C LEU A 305 -1.91 -12.52 1.91
N ALA A 306 -1.26 -11.91 0.91
CA ALA A 306 -1.84 -11.73 -0.40
C ALA A 306 -1.90 -13.06 -1.18
N ASP A 307 -2.79 -13.12 -2.17
CA ASP A 307 -3.08 -14.32 -2.96
C ASP A 307 -1.84 -14.97 -3.60
N TRP A 308 -0.87 -14.17 -4.02
CA TRP A 308 0.35 -14.70 -4.66
C TRP A 308 1.23 -15.53 -3.72
N ASN A 309 1.09 -15.40 -2.40
CA ASN A 309 1.83 -16.21 -1.43
C ASN A 309 1.14 -17.53 -1.08
N LYS A 310 -0.12 -17.72 -1.46
CA LYS A 310 -0.91 -18.95 -1.27
C LYS A 310 -0.84 -19.52 0.16
N GLN A 311 -0.74 -18.64 1.16
CA GLN A 311 -0.73 -19.01 2.57
C GLN A 311 -2.17 -19.15 3.08
N ASP A 312 -2.44 -20.16 3.89
CA ASP A 312 -3.73 -20.29 4.58
C ASP A 312 -3.80 -19.33 5.77
N PRO A 313 -4.65 -18.28 5.74
CA PRO A 313 -4.72 -17.31 6.83
C PRO A 313 -5.05 -17.92 8.19
N LEU A 314 -5.89 -18.98 8.22
CA LEU A 314 -6.29 -19.62 9.49
C LEU A 314 -5.12 -20.31 10.20
N GLN A 315 -4.11 -20.73 9.45
CA GLN A 315 -2.89 -21.33 10.00
C GLN A 315 -1.81 -20.28 10.26
N ILE A 316 -1.62 -19.35 9.32
CA ILE A 316 -0.52 -18.40 9.36
C ILE A 316 -0.75 -17.29 10.41
N VAL A 317 -1.98 -16.80 10.58
CA VAL A 317 -2.27 -15.72 11.54
C VAL A 317 -1.83 -16.09 12.96
N PRO A 318 -2.29 -17.20 13.55
CA PRO A 318 -1.85 -17.57 14.90
C PRO A 318 -0.35 -17.90 14.98
N ALA A 319 0.24 -18.50 13.94
CA ALA A 319 1.67 -18.82 13.90
C ALA A 319 2.54 -17.55 13.87
N ALA A 320 2.23 -16.59 13.01
CA ALA A 320 2.97 -15.33 12.92
C ALA A 320 2.90 -14.51 14.20
N LEU A 321 1.72 -14.37 14.80
CA LEU A 321 1.53 -13.66 16.06
C LEU A 321 2.32 -14.30 17.21
N LYS A 322 2.39 -15.63 17.26
CA LYS A 322 3.20 -16.35 18.24
C LYS A 322 4.70 -16.02 18.11
N GLU A 323 5.18 -15.76 16.90
CA GLU A 323 6.57 -15.35 16.64
C GLU A 323 6.80 -13.85 16.75
N GLY A 324 5.77 -13.06 17.05
CA GLY A 324 5.85 -11.61 17.08
C GLY A 324 6.02 -10.98 15.68
N ILE A 325 5.60 -11.69 14.62
CA ILE A 325 5.59 -11.21 13.24
C ILE A 325 4.21 -10.62 12.95
N GLY A 326 4.18 -9.42 12.43
CA GLY A 326 2.95 -8.75 11.99
C GLY A 326 2.37 -9.38 10.72
N LEU A 327 1.16 -9.00 10.40
CA LEU A 327 0.34 -9.55 9.33
C LEU A 327 -0.10 -8.43 8.40
N TYR A 328 -0.05 -8.66 7.09
CA TYR A 328 -0.55 -7.75 6.07
C TYR A 328 -1.40 -8.49 5.05
N GLY A 329 -2.67 -8.12 4.96
CA GLY A 329 -3.60 -8.57 3.94
C GLY A 329 -3.74 -7.53 2.83
N PHE A 330 -4.17 -7.98 1.67
CA PHE A 330 -4.25 -7.15 0.48
C PHE A 330 -5.37 -7.63 -0.45
N SER A 331 -6.08 -6.68 -1.05
CA SER A 331 -6.94 -6.94 -2.22
C SER A 331 -6.96 -5.74 -3.16
N LYS A 332 -7.14 -6.02 -4.45
CA LYS A 332 -7.45 -4.99 -5.45
C LYS A 332 -8.94 -4.65 -5.40
N PRO A 333 -9.34 -3.41 -5.73
CA PRO A 333 -10.76 -3.10 -5.89
C PRO A 333 -11.39 -3.96 -6.98
N SER A 334 -12.45 -4.64 -6.63
CA SER A 334 -13.28 -5.44 -7.52
C SER A 334 -14.73 -5.34 -7.06
N PRO A 335 -15.73 -5.69 -7.86
CA PRO A 335 -17.12 -5.74 -7.41
C PRO A 335 -17.29 -6.57 -6.12
N ASP A 336 -16.51 -7.64 -5.97
CA ASP A 336 -16.58 -8.51 -4.80
C ASP A 336 -15.86 -7.92 -3.59
N SER A 337 -14.65 -7.33 -3.77
CA SER A 337 -13.87 -6.76 -2.66
C SER A 337 -14.47 -5.47 -2.11
N LEU A 338 -15.28 -4.76 -2.90
CA LEU A 338 -15.97 -3.54 -2.50
C LEU A 338 -17.34 -3.80 -1.82
N LEU A 339 -17.77 -5.06 -1.71
CA LEU A 339 -18.97 -5.39 -0.95
C LEU A 339 -18.81 -5.01 0.53
N PRO A 340 -19.91 -4.64 1.21
CA PRO A 340 -19.87 -4.44 2.66
C PRO A 340 -19.35 -5.71 3.36
N LEU A 341 -18.25 -5.59 4.08
CA LEU A 341 -17.58 -6.76 4.70
C LEU A 341 -18.50 -7.42 5.74
N GLU A 342 -19.34 -6.65 6.42
CA GLU A 342 -20.35 -7.21 7.34
C GLU A 342 -21.29 -8.20 6.65
N ALA A 343 -21.68 -7.91 5.39
CA ALA A 343 -22.51 -8.83 4.61
C ALA A 343 -21.76 -10.12 4.26
N MET A 344 -20.45 -10.02 3.93
CA MET A 344 -19.61 -11.20 3.67
C MET A 344 -19.46 -12.06 4.94
N LEU A 345 -19.32 -11.43 6.10
CA LEU A 345 -19.13 -12.13 7.38
C LEU A 345 -20.43 -12.74 7.93
N ALA A 346 -21.58 -12.22 7.53
CA ALA A 346 -22.89 -12.79 7.89
C ALA A 346 -23.21 -14.10 7.14
N CYS A 347 -22.51 -14.37 6.03
CA CYS A 347 -22.69 -15.57 5.23
C CYS A 347 -21.65 -16.65 5.58
N PRO A 348 -22.01 -17.96 5.52
CA PRO A 348 -21.02 -19.03 5.52
C PRO A 348 -20.02 -18.89 4.35
N VAL A 349 -18.75 -19.19 4.57
CA VAL A 349 -17.70 -19.09 3.53
C VAL A 349 -18.03 -19.92 2.27
N SER A 350 -18.75 -21.03 2.44
CA SER A 350 -19.18 -21.87 1.33
C SER A 350 -20.14 -21.18 0.35
N GLN A 351 -20.77 -20.09 0.74
CA GLN A 351 -21.64 -19.28 -0.12
C GLN A 351 -20.92 -18.12 -0.82
N LEU A 352 -19.64 -17.91 -0.50
CA LEU A 352 -18.80 -16.88 -1.08
C LEU A 352 -17.86 -17.45 -2.13
N ASN A 353 -17.51 -16.63 -3.12
CA ASN A 353 -16.59 -16.98 -4.20
C ASN A 353 -15.55 -15.88 -4.41
N GLY A 354 -14.48 -16.17 -5.15
CA GLY A 354 -13.45 -15.20 -5.56
C GLY A 354 -12.87 -14.39 -4.40
N ASP A 355 -12.71 -13.09 -4.62
CA ASP A 355 -12.12 -12.17 -3.65
C ASP A 355 -12.95 -12.08 -2.37
N ALA A 356 -14.28 -12.09 -2.46
CA ALA A 356 -15.15 -12.04 -1.28
C ALA A 356 -14.90 -13.22 -0.32
N LYS A 357 -14.63 -14.41 -0.86
CA LYS A 357 -14.28 -15.59 -0.05
C LYS A 357 -12.94 -15.40 0.65
N ASN A 358 -11.92 -15.00 -0.08
CA ASN A 358 -10.56 -14.82 0.45
C ASN A 358 -10.54 -13.75 1.55
N ILE A 359 -11.19 -12.62 1.30
CA ILE A 359 -11.34 -11.51 2.26
C ILE A 359 -12.05 -11.99 3.53
N ALA A 360 -13.17 -12.71 3.37
CA ALA A 360 -13.96 -13.19 4.50
C ALA A 360 -13.22 -14.25 5.35
N VAL A 361 -12.39 -15.10 4.74
CA VAL A 361 -11.54 -16.06 5.46
C VAL A 361 -10.47 -15.32 6.25
N LEU A 362 -9.79 -14.34 5.63
CA LEU A 362 -8.77 -13.56 6.31
C LEU A 362 -9.34 -12.74 7.47
N ALA A 363 -10.51 -12.12 7.28
CA ALA A 363 -11.17 -11.39 8.36
C ALA A 363 -11.49 -12.30 9.56
N ARG A 364 -12.01 -13.50 9.31
CA ARG A 364 -12.24 -14.50 10.36
C ARG A 364 -10.96 -14.90 11.08
N ALA A 365 -9.88 -15.12 10.34
CA ALA A 365 -8.57 -15.37 10.94
C ALA A 365 -8.08 -14.22 11.83
N PHE A 366 -8.28 -12.98 11.41
CA PHE A 366 -7.95 -11.79 12.22
C PHE A 366 -8.79 -11.69 13.49
N HIS A 367 -10.05 -12.12 13.43
CA HIS A 367 -10.91 -12.23 14.61
C HIS A 367 -10.63 -13.48 15.48
N GLY A 368 -9.80 -14.40 15.01
CA GLY A 368 -9.46 -15.63 15.73
C GLY A 368 -10.60 -16.65 15.81
N VAL A 369 -11.48 -16.65 14.79
CA VAL A 369 -12.62 -17.58 14.69
C VAL A 369 -12.45 -18.54 13.51
N SER A 370 -13.27 -19.60 13.44
CA SER A 370 -13.19 -20.60 12.36
C SER A 370 -13.66 -20.03 11.01
N ALA A 371 -13.31 -20.72 9.92
CA ALA A 371 -13.74 -20.34 8.57
C ALA A 371 -15.27 -20.28 8.43
N ASP A 372 -15.99 -21.12 9.14
CA ASP A 372 -17.44 -21.24 9.03
C ASP A 372 -18.21 -20.41 10.07
N ALA A 373 -17.50 -19.71 10.96
CA ALA A 373 -18.13 -18.77 11.88
C ALA A 373 -18.87 -17.66 11.13
N THR A 374 -20.09 -17.33 11.54
CA THR A 374 -20.90 -16.26 10.95
C THR A 374 -21.06 -15.11 11.93
N ARG A 375 -21.10 -13.87 11.42
CA ARG A 375 -21.26 -12.69 12.24
C ARG A 375 -22.74 -12.32 12.36
N THR A 376 -23.17 -12.11 13.58
CA THR A 376 -24.54 -11.68 13.90
C THR A 376 -24.70 -10.17 13.74
N PRO A 377 -25.93 -9.63 13.62
CA PRO A 377 -26.16 -8.19 13.48
C PRO A 377 -25.63 -7.34 14.64
N ASP A 378 -25.48 -7.92 15.84
CA ASP A 378 -24.85 -7.26 17.00
C ASP A 378 -23.32 -7.40 17.03
N GLY A 379 -22.72 -7.91 15.94
CA GLY A 379 -21.27 -7.95 15.73
C GLY A 379 -20.54 -9.13 16.36
N ARG A 380 -21.22 -10.08 17.00
CA ARG A 380 -20.60 -11.29 17.57
C ARG A 380 -20.43 -12.38 16.50
N PHE A 381 -19.39 -13.19 16.64
CA PHE A 381 -19.25 -14.40 15.84
C PHE A 381 -19.90 -15.59 16.53
N VAL A 382 -20.56 -16.41 15.73
CA VAL A 382 -21.17 -17.68 16.15
C VAL A 382 -20.51 -18.80 15.38
N GLU A 383 -19.89 -19.72 16.12
CA GLU A 383 -19.34 -20.95 15.54
C GLU A 383 -20.45 -21.89 15.08
N PRO A 384 -20.25 -22.66 13.99
CA PRO A 384 -21.24 -23.63 13.57
C PRO A 384 -21.45 -24.70 14.64
N GLN A 385 -22.71 -25.12 14.83
CA GLN A 385 -23.00 -26.25 15.70
C GLN A 385 -22.38 -27.50 15.07
N LYS A 386 -21.60 -28.25 15.86
CA LYS A 386 -20.99 -29.51 15.45
C LYS A 386 -22.03 -30.61 15.29
#